data_14a5f2a0f5ae711f07f5a89b3638516f
#
_entry.id   14a5f2a0f5ae711f07f5a89b3638516f
#
_cell.length_a   1.000
_cell.length_b   1.000
_cell.length_c   1.000
_cell.angle_alpha   90.00
_cell.angle_beta   90.00
_cell.angle_gamma   90.00
#
_symmetry.space_group_name_H-M   'P 1'
#
loop_
_entity.id
_entity.type
_entity.pdbx_description
1 polymer ?
#
loop_
_entity_poly.entity_id
_entity_poly.type
_entity_poly.pdbx_seq_one_letter_code
_entity_poly.pdbx_strand_id
1 'polypeptide(L)'
;MSNKNWTNSILNIFQEICNIPHPSGHEEAMGKYLLDFAKANGLEAKQDNVGNVLIKKAASAGFETKSRVILQSHQDMVCEKDANLDHDFMTQPIETYIEDGWLKAKGTTLGADNGVAVAVMLYVLDGGVDRHGAIQCLFTASEEVGLEGASA
;
A
#
# COMPACT_ATOMS: atom_id res chain seq x y z
N MET A 1 -10.08 -22.90 12.01
CA MET A 1 -9.69 -21.84 11.08
C MET A 1 -10.39 -20.59 11.57
N SER A 2 -9.65 -19.61 12.06
CA SER A 2 -10.21 -18.33 12.51
C SER A 2 -10.82 -17.65 11.29
N ASN A 3 -12.12 -17.31 11.36
CA ASN A 3 -12.79 -16.45 10.39
C ASN A 3 -12.23 -15.03 10.55
N LYS A 4 -10.95 -14.83 10.21
CA LYS A 4 -10.43 -13.47 10.07
C LYS A 4 -11.25 -12.83 8.94
N ASN A 5 -12.00 -11.80 9.27
CA ASN A 5 -12.71 -11.02 8.26
C ASN A 5 -11.67 -10.20 7.47
N TRP A 6 -10.96 -10.88 6.57
CA TRP A 6 -9.87 -10.32 5.79
C TRP A 6 -10.33 -9.08 4.99
N THR A 7 -11.59 -9.07 4.55
CA THR A 7 -12.17 -7.93 3.83
C THR A 7 -12.14 -6.66 4.67
N ASN A 8 -12.61 -6.73 5.93
CA ASN A 8 -12.60 -5.57 6.82
C ASN A 8 -11.17 -5.15 7.19
N SER A 9 -10.26 -6.12 7.37
CA SER A 9 -8.86 -5.79 7.67
C SER A 9 -8.19 -5.03 6.52
N ILE A 10 -8.37 -5.51 5.28
CA ILE A 10 -7.82 -4.84 4.09
C ILE A 10 -8.48 -3.47 3.90
N LEU A 11 -9.80 -3.38 4.08
CA LEU A 11 -10.51 -2.10 3.97
C LEU A 11 -10.00 -1.07 4.99
N ASN A 12 -9.77 -1.49 6.23
CA ASN A 12 -9.24 -0.59 7.27
C ASN A 12 -7.84 -0.09 6.90
N ILE A 13 -6.95 -0.98 6.42
CA ILE A 13 -5.61 -0.59 5.96
C ILE A 13 -5.72 0.39 4.77
N PHE A 14 -6.61 0.11 3.82
CA PHE A 14 -6.81 1.01 2.68
C PHE A 14 -7.31 2.40 3.14
N GLN A 15 -8.21 2.46 4.12
CA GLN A 15 -8.67 3.72 4.69
C GLN A 15 -7.56 4.47 5.44
N GLU A 16 -6.61 3.76 6.09
CA GLU A 16 -5.40 4.38 6.63
C GLU A 16 -4.53 4.98 5.53
N ILE A 17 -4.36 4.26 4.40
CA ILE A 17 -3.63 4.76 3.22
C ILE A 17 -4.29 6.01 2.67
N CYS A 18 -5.62 6.08 2.57
CA CYS A 18 -6.35 7.27 2.14
C CYS A 18 -6.08 8.52 3.00
N ASN A 19 -5.62 8.35 4.24
CA ASN A 19 -5.24 9.46 5.12
C ASN A 19 -3.82 10.00 4.86
N ILE A 20 -3.05 9.34 4.00
CA ILE A 20 -1.65 9.69 3.72
C ILE A 20 -1.59 10.35 2.34
N PRO A 21 -1.18 11.63 2.21
CA PRO A 21 -0.89 12.23 0.92
C PRO A 21 0.23 11.47 0.20
N HIS A 22 -0.03 11.01 -1.03
CA HIS A 22 0.93 10.25 -1.83
C HIS A 22 0.74 10.46 -3.35
N PRO A 23 0.63 11.72 -3.82
CA PRO A 23 0.58 11.97 -5.25
C PRO A 23 1.87 11.54 -5.93
N SER A 24 1.79 11.15 -7.20
CA SER A 24 2.96 10.74 -7.99
C SER A 24 4.07 11.79 -7.96
N GLY A 25 5.30 11.36 -7.67
CA GLY A 25 6.47 12.23 -7.48
C GLY A 25 6.57 12.87 -6.08
N HIS A 26 5.65 12.56 -5.15
CA HIS A 26 5.61 13.10 -3.79
C HIS A 26 5.18 12.02 -2.78
N GLU A 27 5.79 10.84 -2.85
CA GLU A 27 5.42 9.66 -2.07
C GLU A 27 6.17 9.54 -0.73
N GLU A 28 6.89 10.56 -0.29
CA GLU A 28 7.74 10.48 0.91
C GLU A 28 6.95 10.07 2.17
N ALA A 29 5.72 10.56 2.31
CA ALA A 29 4.85 10.21 3.43
C ALA A 29 4.44 8.74 3.39
N MET A 30 4.14 8.20 2.21
CA MET A 30 3.81 6.80 2.00
C MET A 30 5.04 5.91 2.23
N GLY A 31 6.19 6.26 1.67
CA GLY A 31 7.45 5.55 1.91
C GLY A 31 7.77 5.45 3.39
N LYS A 32 7.61 6.56 4.13
CA LYS A 32 7.79 6.58 5.58
C LYS A 32 6.79 5.67 6.29
N TYR A 33 5.52 5.69 5.93
CA TYR A 33 4.49 4.81 6.50
C TYR A 33 4.85 3.33 6.31
N LEU A 34 5.30 2.94 5.11
CA LEU A 34 5.72 1.57 4.81
C LEU A 34 6.93 1.12 5.66
N LEU A 35 7.92 2.00 5.83
CA LEU A 35 9.09 1.72 6.67
C LEU A 35 8.72 1.63 8.16
N ASP A 36 7.86 2.52 8.65
CA ASP A 36 7.37 2.48 10.03
C ASP A 36 6.53 1.23 10.29
N PHE A 37 5.68 0.83 9.34
CA PHE A 37 4.95 -0.42 9.41
C PHE A 37 5.90 -1.63 9.52
N ALA A 38 6.91 -1.70 8.67
CA ALA A 38 7.90 -2.78 8.71
C ALA A 38 8.62 -2.84 10.06
N LYS A 39 9.04 -1.70 10.58
CA LYS A 39 9.69 -1.57 11.88
C LYS A 39 8.79 -2.05 13.03
N ALA A 40 7.52 -1.63 13.03
CA ALA A 40 6.55 -2.02 14.05
C ALA A 40 6.28 -3.54 14.06
N ASN A 41 6.38 -4.19 12.90
CA ASN A 41 6.18 -5.62 12.74
C ASN A 41 7.49 -6.45 12.80
N GLY A 42 8.64 -5.82 13.10
CA GLY A 42 9.93 -6.51 13.17
C GLY A 42 10.41 -7.08 11.84
N LEU A 43 10.00 -6.48 10.71
CA LEU A 43 10.33 -6.90 9.35
C LEU A 43 11.56 -6.15 8.84
N GLU A 44 12.37 -6.82 8.00
CA GLU A 44 13.45 -6.17 7.26
C GLU A 44 12.84 -5.28 6.16
N ALA A 45 13.25 -4.02 6.12
CA ALA A 45 12.85 -3.10 5.06
C ALA A 45 14.00 -2.21 4.61
N LYS A 46 13.95 -1.78 3.36
CA LYS A 46 14.86 -0.77 2.81
C LYS A 46 14.13 0.10 1.78
N GLN A 47 14.57 1.33 1.66
CA GLN A 47 14.18 2.24 0.59
C GLN A 47 15.40 2.52 -0.29
N ASP A 48 15.19 2.61 -1.59
CA ASP A 48 16.24 3.02 -2.53
C ASP A 48 16.21 4.55 -2.80
N ASN A 49 17.08 5.00 -3.69
CA ASN A 49 17.26 6.42 -3.97
C ASN A 49 16.12 7.05 -4.81
N VAL A 50 15.29 6.23 -5.44
CA VAL A 50 14.12 6.68 -6.22
C VAL A 50 12.82 6.57 -5.45
N GLY A 51 12.89 6.09 -4.18
CA GLY A 51 11.73 6.02 -3.31
C GLY A 51 11.06 4.64 -3.25
N ASN A 52 11.51 3.64 -4.01
CA ASN A 52 10.96 2.28 -3.90
C ASN A 52 11.22 1.70 -2.52
N VAL A 53 10.21 1.03 -1.95
CA VAL A 53 10.33 0.35 -0.65
C VAL A 53 10.24 -1.16 -0.85
N LEU A 54 11.21 -1.90 -0.33
CA LEU A 54 11.21 -3.36 -0.28
C LEU A 54 11.07 -3.81 1.17
N ILE A 55 10.02 -4.60 1.48
CA ILE A 55 9.80 -5.23 2.77
C ILE A 55 9.91 -6.74 2.62
N LYS A 56 10.61 -7.41 3.53
CA LYS A 56 10.83 -8.86 3.50
C LYS A 56 10.24 -9.53 4.73
N LYS A 57 9.57 -10.64 4.51
CA LYS A 57 9.04 -11.53 5.54
C LYS A 57 9.64 -12.92 5.38
N ALA A 58 10.20 -13.47 6.46
CA ALA A 58 10.72 -14.84 6.47
C ALA A 58 9.59 -15.86 6.22
N ALA A 59 9.95 -17.03 5.71
CA ALA A 59 9.00 -18.14 5.60
C ALA A 59 8.42 -18.52 6.96
N SER A 60 7.16 -18.96 6.99
CA SER A 60 6.58 -19.57 8.18
C SER A 60 7.25 -20.90 8.50
N ALA A 61 7.26 -21.30 9.79
CA ALA A 61 7.89 -22.52 10.26
C ALA A 61 7.44 -23.76 9.44
N GLY A 62 8.40 -24.51 8.92
CA GLY A 62 8.19 -25.68 8.07
C GLY A 62 7.93 -25.36 6.59
N PHE A 63 8.05 -24.08 6.18
CA PHE A 63 7.89 -23.63 4.80
C PHE A 63 9.16 -22.99 4.22
N GLU A 64 10.30 -23.12 4.88
CA GLU A 64 11.57 -22.48 4.53
C GLU A 64 12.09 -22.92 3.16
N THR A 65 11.75 -24.16 2.74
CA THR A 65 12.14 -24.71 1.44
C THR A 65 11.19 -24.36 0.29
N LYS A 66 10.07 -23.68 0.59
CA LYS A 66 9.12 -23.26 -0.44
C LYS A 66 9.66 -22.06 -1.22
N SER A 67 9.27 -21.98 -2.48
CA SER A 67 9.66 -20.87 -3.36
C SER A 67 9.29 -19.53 -2.73
N ARG A 68 10.18 -18.57 -2.90
CA ARG A 68 9.92 -17.17 -2.56
C ARG A 68 8.83 -16.59 -3.46
N VAL A 69 7.96 -15.78 -2.88
CA VAL A 69 6.96 -15.01 -3.62
C VAL A 69 7.35 -13.53 -3.56
N ILE A 70 7.28 -12.86 -4.69
CA ILE A 70 7.39 -11.41 -4.78
C ILE A 70 6.01 -10.88 -5.11
N LEU A 71 5.53 -9.95 -4.29
CA LEU A 71 4.34 -9.14 -4.53
C LEU A 71 4.81 -7.74 -4.89
N GLN A 72 4.20 -7.12 -5.88
CA GLN A 72 4.55 -5.77 -6.32
C GLN A 72 3.29 -4.92 -6.49
N SER A 73 3.38 -3.67 -6.07
CA SER A 73 2.40 -2.61 -6.37
C SER A 73 3.12 -1.27 -6.42
N HIS A 74 2.51 -0.26 -7.05
CA HIS A 74 2.98 1.11 -6.87
C HIS A 74 2.33 1.76 -5.64
N GLN A 75 3.01 2.77 -5.09
CA GLN A 75 2.62 3.45 -3.86
C GLN A 75 2.07 4.86 -4.09
N ASP A 76 2.15 5.35 -5.32
CA ASP A 76 1.60 6.64 -5.76
C ASP A 76 0.18 6.52 -6.29
N MET A 77 -0.48 7.66 -6.46
CA MET A 77 -1.81 7.76 -7.05
C MET A 77 -1.95 8.99 -7.95
N VAL A 78 -2.79 8.86 -8.97
CA VAL A 78 -3.27 9.99 -9.78
C VAL A 78 -4.17 10.89 -8.93
N CYS A 79 -3.91 12.19 -8.95
CA CYS A 79 -4.59 13.20 -8.16
C CYS A 79 -5.48 14.10 -9.02
N GLU A 80 -6.75 13.73 -9.16
CA GLU A 80 -7.77 14.48 -9.87
C GLU A 80 -8.96 14.79 -8.95
N LYS A 81 -9.60 15.94 -9.15
CA LYS A 81 -10.74 16.38 -8.35
C LYS A 81 -11.79 17.12 -9.17
N ASP A 82 -12.99 17.18 -8.63
CA ASP A 82 -14.06 17.99 -9.20
C ASP A 82 -13.65 19.48 -9.28
N ALA A 83 -14.01 20.17 -10.37
CA ALA A 83 -13.55 21.52 -10.68
C ALA A 83 -13.84 22.57 -9.59
N ASN A 84 -14.90 22.35 -8.80
CA ASN A 84 -15.32 23.27 -7.74
C ASN A 84 -14.90 22.80 -6.33
N LEU A 85 -14.15 21.72 -6.21
CA LEU A 85 -13.68 21.21 -4.93
C LEU A 85 -12.37 21.93 -4.56
N ASP A 86 -12.34 22.54 -3.39
CA ASP A 86 -11.10 23.03 -2.77
C ASP A 86 -10.45 21.87 -2.00
N HIS A 87 -9.47 21.20 -2.64
CA HIS A 87 -8.73 20.08 -2.07
C HIS A 87 -7.27 20.14 -2.49
N ASP A 88 -6.37 20.02 -1.54
CA ASP A 88 -4.92 19.96 -1.74
C ASP A 88 -4.40 18.54 -1.47
N PHE A 89 -4.08 17.81 -2.51
CA PHE A 89 -3.56 16.43 -2.42
C PHE A 89 -2.20 16.33 -1.73
N MET A 90 -1.47 17.43 -1.55
CA MET A 90 -0.18 17.42 -0.86
C MET A 90 -0.33 17.37 0.66
N THR A 91 -1.49 17.80 1.19
CA THR A 91 -1.67 17.98 2.62
C THR A 91 -2.96 17.40 3.19
N GLN A 92 -3.95 17.14 2.34
CA GLN A 92 -5.27 16.70 2.78
C GLN A 92 -5.51 15.20 2.48
N PRO A 93 -6.18 14.48 3.40
CA PRO A 93 -6.56 13.10 3.19
C PRO A 93 -7.67 12.97 2.15
N ILE A 94 -7.76 11.81 1.51
CA ILE A 94 -8.91 11.45 0.66
C ILE A 94 -10.11 11.14 1.56
N GLU A 95 -11.15 11.97 1.50
CA GLU A 95 -12.41 11.70 2.20
C GLU A 95 -13.16 10.55 1.54
N THR A 96 -13.30 9.44 2.25
CA THR A 96 -14.01 8.25 1.75
C THR A 96 -15.36 8.07 2.41
N TYR A 97 -16.30 7.47 1.68
CA TYR A 97 -17.62 7.06 2.19
C TYR A 97 -18.09 5.77 1.55
N ILE A 98 -19.04 5.08 2.19
CA ILE A 98 -19.63 3.87 1.64
C ILE A 98 -21.07 4.17 1.21
N GLU A 99 -21.40 3.84 -0.03
CA GLU A 99 -22.73 3.98 -0.60
C GLU A 99 -23.04 2.77 -1.46
N ASP A 100 -24.16 2.13 -1.22
CA ASP A 100 -24.65 0.93 -1.94
C ASP A 100 -23.61 -0.21 -2.00
N GLY A 101 -22.79 -0.36 -0.95
CA GLY A 101 -21.75 -1.38 -0.87
C GLY A 101 -20.44 -1.01 -1.59
N TRP A 102 -20.33 0.21 -2.13
CA TRP A 102 -19.14 0.74 -2.76
C TRP A 102 -18.41 1.73 -1.85
N LEU A 103 -17.09 1.59 -1.75
CA LEU A 103 -16.24 2.64 -1.18
C LEU A 103 -15.94 3.66 -2.28
N LYS A 104 -16.22 4.91 -1.99
CA LYS A 104 -16.08 6.05 -2.91
C LYS A 104 -15.28 7.16 -2.27
N ALA A 105 -14.67 8.02 -3.10
CA ALA A 105 -14.07 9.29 -2.67
C ALA A 105 -15.03 10.45 -2.93
N LYS A 106 -14.92 11.50 -2.12
CA LYS A 106 -15.82 12.64 -2.11
C LYS A 106 -15.29 13.74 -3.03
N GLY A 107 -15.55 13.60 -4.32
CA GLY A 107 -15.16 14.59 -5.33
C GLY A 107 -13.68 14.54 -5.74
N THR A 108 -12.95 13.50 -5.34
CA THR A 108 -11.56 13.25 -5.75
C THR A 108 -11.40 11.86 -6.34
N THR A 109 -10.25 11.58 -6.96
CA THR A 109 -9.79 10.20 -7.17
C THR A 109 -9.67 9.47 -5.84
N LEU A 110 -9.91 8.15 -5.83
CA LEU A 110 -9.91 7.33 -4.63
C LEU A 110 -8.52 6.77 -4.28
N GLY A 111 -7.64 6.63 -5.28
CA GLY A 111 -6.35 5.98 -5.11
C GLY A 111 -6.44 4.45 -4.92
N ALA A 112 -7.54 3.83 -5.36
CA ALA A 112 -7.68 2.37 -5.30
C ALA A 112 -6.67 1.65 -6.21
N ASP A 113 -6.29 2.28 -7.30
CA ASP A 113 -5.12 1.98 -8.12
C ASP A 113 -3.93 2.83 -7.59
N ASN A 114 -2.91 2.28 -6.91
CA ASN A 114 -2.87 0.87 -6.53
C ASN A 114 -2.92 0.66 -5.00
N GLY A 115 -3.55 1.58 -4.26
CA GLY A 115 -3.67 1.55 -2.80
C GLY A 115 -4.33 0.27 -2.25
N VAL A 116 -5.23 -0.37 -3.04
CA VAL A 116 -5.83 -1.64 -2.63
C VAL A 116 -4.78 -2.76 -2.64
N ALA A 117 -3.89 -2.80 -3.64
CA ALA A 117 -2.81 -3.79 -3.67
C ALA A 117 -1.80 -3.53 -2.54
N VAL A 118 -1.48 -2.26 -2.25
CA VAL A 118 -0.67 -1.89 -1.06
C VAL A 118 -1.32 -2.44 0.21
N ALA A 119 -2.63 -2.23 0.41
CA ALA A 119 -3.35 -2.72 1.59
C ALA A 119 -3.33 -4.26 1.70
N VAL A 120 -3.50 -4.97 0.59
CA VAL A 120 -3.40 -6.44 0.55
C VAL A 120 -2.00 -6.91 0.93
N MET A 121 -0.96 -6.26 0.40
CA MET A 121 0.43 -6.59 0.70
C MET A 121 0.75 -6.37 2.19
N LEU A 122 0.29 -5.25 2.76
CA LEU A 122 0.44 -4.97 4.20
C LEU A 122 -0.31 -5.99 5.07
N TYR A 123 -1.53 -6.37 4.68
CA TYR A 123 -2.29 -7.43 5.35
C TYR A 123 -1.53 -8.77 5.37
N VAL A 124 -0.91 -9.16 4.25
CA VAL A 124 -0.09 -10.37 4.16
C VAL A 124 1.14 -10.28 5.06
N LEU A 125 1.80 -9.12 5.08
CA LEU A 125 2.95 -8.86 5.93
C LEU A 125 2.59 -8.88 7.42
N ASP A 126 1.41 -8.40 7.82
CA ASP A 126 0.90 -8.38 9.21
C ASP A 126 0.40 -9.76 9.70
N GLY A 127 0.64 -10.82 8.96
CA GLY A 127 0.22 -12.17 9.36
C GLY A 127 -1.17 -12.57 8.88
N GLY A 128 -1.68 -11.93 7.85
CA GLY A 128 -2.94 -12.31 7.18
C GLY A 128 -2.91 -13.70 6.55
N VAL A 129 -1.71 -14.24 6.31
CA VAL A 129 -1.49 -15.60 5.76
C VAL A 129 -0.64 -16.41 6.73
N ASP A 130 -1.14 -17.55 7.17
CA ASP A 130 -0.51 -18.38 8.21
C ASP A 130 0.64 -19.26 7.68
N ARG A 131 0.57 -19.71 6.42
CA ARG A 131 1.54 -20.64 5.82
C ARG A 131 2.05 -20.12 4.48
N HIS A 132 3.34 -19.74 4.44
CA HIS A 132 3.96 -19.16 3.25
C HIS A 132 5.48 -19.43 3.23
N GLY A 133 6.06 -19.53 2.04
CA GLY A 133 7.50 -19.37 1.85
C GLY A 133 7.95 -17.95 2.15
N ALA A 134 9.20 -17.62 1.92
CA ALA A 134 9.66 -16.24 2.07
C ALA A 134 8.86 -15.29 1.16
N ILE A 135 8.47 -14.12 1.67
CA ILE A 135 7.72 -13.10 0.93
C ILE A 135 8.57 -11.84 0.82
N GLN A 136 8.55 -11.24 -0.36
CA GLN A 136 9.08 -9.90 -0.61
C GLN A 136 7.95 -9.04 -1.16
N CYS A 137 7.74 -7.88 -0.56
CA CYS A 137 6.79 -6.88 -1.03
C CYS A 137 7.56 -5.68 -1.55
N LEU A 138 7.46 -5.40 -2.84
CA LEU A 138 8.07 -4.26 -3.51
C LEU A 138 6.99 -3.22 -3.80
N PHE A 139 7.17 -2.03 -3.24
CA PHE A 139 6.31 -0.88 -3.44
C PHE A 139 7.09 0.12 -4.30
N THR A 140 6.70 0.28 -5.56
CA THR A 140 7.39 1.15 -6.51
C THR A 140 6.85 2.58 -6.44
N ALA A 141 7.72 3.56 -6.68
CA ALA A 141 7.37 4.98 -6.73
C ALA A 141 7.04 5.41 -8.16
N SER A 142 6.23 6.47 -8.29
CA SER A 142 6.03 7.24 -9.53
C SER A 142 5.64 6.37 -10.74
N GLU A 143 4.73 5.44 -10.55
CA GLU A 143 4.23 4.56 -11.63
C GLU A 143 3.45 5.36 -12.66
N GLU A 144 2.52 6.19 -12.20
CA GLU A 144 1.52 6.91 -12.99
C GLU A 144 2.13 8.05 -13.85
N VAL A 145 3.39 8.40 -13.61
CA VAL A 145 4.13 9.44 -14.34
C VAL A 145 5.26 8.88 -15.19
N GLY A 146 5.28 7.58 -15.45
CA GLY A 146 6.23 6.98 -16.39
C GLY A 146 6.99 5.77 -15.89
N LEU A 147 6.49 5.03 -14.88
CA LEU A 147 7.11 3.82 -14.34
C LEU A 147 8.52 4.06 -13.77
N GLU A 148 8.78 5.27 -13.24
CA GLU A 148 10.14 5.69 -12.84
C GLU A 148 10.75 4.72 -11.82
N GLY A 149 10.02 4.38 -10.77
CA GLY A 149 10.49 3.44 -9.76
C GLY A 149 10.72 2.02 -10.30
N ALA A 150 9.88 1.55 -11.19
CA ALA A 150 10.00 0.20 -11.76
C ALA A 150 11.13 0.09 -12.80
N SER A 151 11.60 1.22 -13.33
CA SER A 151 12.67 1.30 -14.34
C SER A 151 14.07 1.52 -13.74
N ALA A 152 14.16 1.72 -12.43
CA ALA A 152 15.38 2.08 -11.71
C ALA A 152 16.28 0.89 -11.31
#